data_639904f73b142968eab6d56ad3145a2e
#
_entry.id   639904f73b142968eab6d56ad3145a2e
#
_cell.length_a   1.000
_cell.length_b   1.000
_cell.length_c   1.000
_cell.angle_alpha   90.00
_cell.angle_beta   90.00
_cell.angle_gamma   90.00
#
_symmetry.space_group_name_H-M   'P 1'
#
loop_
_entity.id
_entity.type
_entity.pdbx_description
1 polymer ?
#
loop_
_entity_poly.entity_id
_entity_poly.type
_entity_poly.pdbx_seq_one_letter_code
_entity_poly.pdbx_strand_id
1 'polypeptide(L)'
;MTLDINRIKAICFDIDGTLSDTDDLYIQKVLPLFKPLRWLTPRKEPAFLARRLIMNMETPGNELYHLLDRFGMDAFAGKVYSRINKTVKSKKPKKYMIIPGTELVLQTLKQRFPLSVVSAGSHTSIYGFLDTYALTGHFDAIATSQTCEFTKPYPHPVIWAAEHMSVKPEECLMVGDTVVDIRAGVSAGAQTVGVLCGFGEEKELRRAGADLILNSPIDLIDHLQLSAS
;
A
#
# COMPACT_ATOMS: atom_id res chain seq x y z
N MET A 1 2.74 19.93 2.24
CA MET A 1 3.04 20.48 0.90
C MET A 1 1.77 20.35 0.10
N THR A 2 1.59 21.12 -0.96
CA THR A 2 0.41 21.01 -1.83
C THR A 2 0.79 20.19 -3.05
N LEU A 3 -0.10 19.32 -3.50
CA LEU A 3 0.11 18.49 -4.68
C LEU A 3 0.29 19.35 -5.94
N ASP A 4 1.35 19.14 -6.71
CA ASP A 4 1.57 19.77 -8.01
C ASP A 4 1.03 18.86 -9.12
N ILE A 5 -0.20 19.11 -9.54
CA ILE A 5 -0.91 18.31 -10.55
C ILE A 5 -0.16 18.29 -11.88
N ASN A 6 0.49 19.39 -12.26
CA ASN A 6 1.18 19.50 -13.57
C ASN A 6 2.43 18.62 -13.66
N ARG A 7 3.00 18.25 -12.51
CA ARG A 7 4.16 17.35 -12.43
C ARG A 7 3.76 15.89 -12.58
N ILE A 8 2.50 15.53 -12.31
CA ILE A 8 2.05 14.14 -12.31
C ILE A 8 1.89 13.65 -13.75
N LYS A 9 2.62 12.58 -14.09
CA LYS A 9 2.52 11.89 -15.38
C LYS A 9 2.17 10.42 -15.27
N ALA A 10 2.28 9.83 -14.07
CA ALA A 10 1.91 8.44 -13.81
C ALA A 10 1.43 8.28 -12.37
N ILE A 11 0.62 7.26 -12.10
CA ILE A 11 0.09 7.00 -10.77
C ILE A 11 0.39 5.56 -10.35
N CYS A 12 0.96 5.42 -9.14
CA CYS A 12 1.27 4.15 -8.51
C CYS A 12 0.29 3.91 -7.36
N PHE A 13 -0.40 2.78 -7.36
CA PHE A 13 -1.35 2.41 -6.31
C PHE A 13 -0.81 1.26 -5.45
N ASP A 14 -0.96 1.37 -4.15
CA ASP A 14 -1.00 0.19 -3.31
C ASP A 14 -2.30 -0.60 -3.49
N ILE A 15 -2.35 -1.85 -3.00
CA ILE A 15 -3.53 -2.71 -3.09
C ILE A 15 -4.25 -2.80 -1.74
N ASP A 16 -3.59 -3.34 -0.71
CA ASP A 16 -4.21 -3.71 0.54
C ASP A 16 -4.49 -2.45 1.39
N GLY A 17 -5.77 -2.15 1.67
CA GLY A 17 -6.19 -0.90 2.33
C GLY A 17 -6.36 0.29 1.39
N THR A 18 -5.95 0.17 0.11
CA THR A 18 -6.05 1.25 -0.88
C THR A 18 -7.06 0.94 -1.99
N LEU A 19 -6.93 -0.19 -2.68
CA LEU A 19 -7.87 -0.65 -3.70
C LEU A 19 -8.68 -1.86 -3.23
N SER A 20 -8.10 -2.66 -2.34
CA SER A 20 -8.69 -3.85 -1.74
C SER A 20 -9.02 -3.59 -0.26
N ASP A 21 -10.22 -3.97 0.16
CA ASP A 21 -10.66 -3.94 1.56
C ASP A 21 -10.33 -5.28 2.27
N THR A 22 -9.09 -5.72 2.12
CA THR A 22 -8.62 -6.97 2.74
C THR A 22 -8.48 -6.81 4.26
N ASP A 23 -8.37 -5.58 4.72
CA ASP A 23 -8.10 -5.17 6.08
C ASP A 23 -9.23 -5.52 7.03
N ASP A 24 -10.47 -5.26 6.64
CA ASP A 24 -11.63 -5.57 7.45
C ASP A 24 -11.78 -7.08 7.71
N LEU A 25 -11.33 -7.93 6.81
CA LEU A 25 -11.33 -9.38 7.01
C LEU A 25 -10.31 -9.84 8.07
N TYR A 26 -9.13 -9.21 8.09
CA TYR A 26 -8.11 -9.49 9.12
C TYR A 26 -8.52 -8.91 10.46
N ILE A 27 -9.03 -7.69 10.49
CA ILE A 27 -9.56 -7.04 11.69
C ILE A 27 -10.68 -7.87 12.29
N GLN A 28 -11.68 -8.31 11.51
CA GLN A 28 -12.79 -9.13 11.98
C GLN A 28 -12.33 -10.46 12.59
N LYS A 29 -11.26 -11.08 12.09
CA LYS A 29 -10.71 -12.32 12.67
C LYS A 29 -9.97 -12.10 13.95
N VAL A 30 -9.30 -10.97 14.10
CA VAL A 30 -8.46 -10.65 15.27
C VAL A 30 -9.24 -9.90 16.35
N LEU A 31 -10.30 -9.17 15.97
CA LEU A 31 -11.14 -8.37 16.85
C LEU A 31 -11.67 -9.12 18.10
N PRO A 32 -12.10 -10.40 18.01
CA PRO A 32 -12.53 -11.14 19.20
C PRO A 32 -11.47 -11.28 20.29
N LEU A 33 -10.18 -11.35 19.91
CA LEU A 33 -9.06 -11.43 20.86
C LEU A 33 -8.87 -10.13 21.64
N PHE A 34 -9.25 -8.98 21.07
CA PHE A 34 -9.09 -7.65 21.69
C PHE A 34 -10.34 -7.14 22.39
N LYS A 35 -11.50 -7.80 22.24
CA LYS A 35 -12.73 -7.43 22.97
C LYS A 35 -12.55 -7.31 24.48
N PRO A 36 -11.79 -8.20 25.18
CA PRO A 36 -11.56 -8.06 26.63
C PRO A 36 -10.68 -6.85 26.99
N LEU A 37 -9.84 -6.37 26.04
CA LEU A 37 -8.87 -5.30 26.26
C LEU A 37 -9.40 -3.90 25.88
N ARG A 38 -10.71 -3.79 25.55
CA ARG A 38 -11.33 -2.53 25.11
C ARG A 38 -11.15 -1.35 26.08
N TRP A 39 -10.94 -1.64 27.36
CA TRP A 39 -10.71 -0.62 28.38
C TRP A 39 -9.31 -0.01 28.36
N LEU A 40 -8.34 -0.66 27.68
CA LEU A 40 -6.97 -0.17 27.47
C LEU A 40 -6.83 0.71 26.19
N THR A 41 -7.91 0.85 25.40
CA THR A 41 -7.86 1.60 24.16
C THR A 41 -8.27 3.06 24.34
N PRO A 42 -7.61 4.04 23.67
CA PRO A 42 -7.89 5.48 23.84
C PRO A 42 -9.33 5.90 23.49
N ARG A 43 -10.08 5.12 22.73
CA ARG A 43 -11.48 5.40 22.34
C ARG A 43 -12.44 4.26 22.67
N LYS A 44 -12.02 3.28 23.50
CA LYS A 44 -12.75 2.04 23.75
C LYS A 44 -13.06 1.23 22.47
N GLU A 45 -12.30 1.44 21.40
CA GLU A 45 -12.43 0.75 20.12
C GLU A 45 -11.37 -0.36 19.97
N PRO A 46 -11.75 -1.64 20.12
CA PRO A 46 -10.82 -2.77 19.98
C PRO A 46 -10.21 -2.86 18.57
N ALA A 47 -10.89 -2.30 17.55
CA ALA A 47 -10.40 -2.23 16.18
C ALA A 47 -9.08 -1.45 16.05
N PHE A 48 -8.87 -0.42 16.88
CA PHE A 48 -7.62 0.34 16.91
C PHE A 48 -6.41 -0.53 17.29
N LEU A 49 -6.54 -1.37 18.33
CA LEU A 49 -5.46 -2.28 18.71
C LEU A 49 -5.22 -3.37 17.66
N ALA A 50 -6.29 -3.89 17.06
CA ALA A 50 -6.19 -4.88 16.01
C ALA A 50 -5.47 -4.30 14.78
N ARG A 51 -5.84 -3.10 14.34
CA ARG A 51 -5.15 -2.35 13.26
C ARG A 51 -3.68 -2.14 13.58
N ARG A 52 -3.36 -1.61 14.75
CA ARG A 52 -1.99 -1.35 15.17
C ARG A 52 -1.14 -2.62 15.27
N LEU A 53 -1.73 -3.74 15.68
CA LEU A 53 -1.04 -5.03 15.69
C LEU A 53 -0.73 -5.51 14.26
N ILE A 54 -1.71 -5.42 13.35
CA ILE A 54 -1.54 -5.84 11.95
C ILE A 54 -0.49 -4.96 11.27
N MET A 55 -0.54 -3.63 11.43
CA MET A 55 0.48 -2.72 10.94
C MET A 55 1.88 -3.06 11.47
N ASN A 56 1.99 -3.36 12.77
CA ASN A 56 3.27 -3.76 13.36
C ASN A 56 3.73 -5.15 12.87
N MET A 57 2.85 -6.00 12.38
CA MET A 57 3.21 -7.31 11.81
C MET A 57 3.66 -7.21 10.34
N GLU A 58 3.22 -6.20 9.61
CA GLU A 58 3.70 -5.91 8.25
C GLU A 58 5.04 -5.14 8.24
N THR A 59 5.27 -4.30 9.23
CA THR A 59 6.49 -3.48 9.39
C THR A 59 7.73 -4.25 9.90
N PRO A 60 7.66 -5.29 10.78
CA PRO A 60 8.84 -5.84 11.44
C PRO A 60 9.80 -6.56 10.50
N GLY A 61 9.34 -7.02 9.33
CA GLY A 61 10.22 -7.66 8.35
C GLY A 61 11.33 -6.74 7.88
N ASN A 62 11.03 -5.49 7.64
CA ASN A 62 11.96 -4.51 7.10
C ASN A 62 12.81 -3.83 8.21
N GLU A 63 12.22 -3.50 9.37
CA GLU A 63 13.00 -2.93 10.49
C GLU A 63 13.93 -3.94 11.14
N LEU A 64 13.49 -5.20 11.26
CA LEU A 64 14.34 -6.28 11.73
C LEU A 64 15.48 -6.57 10.75
N TYR A 65 15.21 -6.50 9.43
CA TYR A 65 16.24 -6.64 8.39
C TYR A 65 17.28 -5.53 8.50
N HIS A 66 16.88 -4.27 8.65
CA HIS A 66 17.79 -3.14 8.87
C HIS A 66 18.63 -3.28 10.14
N LEU A 67 18.02 -3.76 11.22
CA LEU A 67 18.75 -3.98 12.47
C LEU A 67 19.81 -5.08 12.29
N LEU A 68 19.46 -6.17 11.60
CA LEU A 68 20.37 -7.30 11.35
C LEU A 68 21.45 -6.94 10.33
N ASP A 69 21.12 -6.16 9.28
CA ASP A 69 22.07 -5.61 8.31
C ASP A 69 23.11 -4.71 8.99
N ARG A 70 22.66 -3.84 9.88
CA ARG A 70 23.55 -2.96 10.67
C ARG A 70 24.54 -3.73 11.56
N PHE A 71 24.23 -4.99 11.89
CA PHE A 71 25.10 -5.89 12.65
C PHE A 71 25.83 -6.93 11.78
N GLY A 72 25.75 -6.82 10.44
CA GLY A 72 26.45 -7.71 9.50
C GLY A 72 25.93 -9.16 9.51
N MET A 73 24.65 -9.38 9.84
CA MET A 73 24.03 -10.70 9.99
C MET A 73 23.10 -11.07 8.81
N ASP A 74 23.43 -10.64 7.59
CA ASP A 74 22.61 -10.77 6.38
C ASP A 74 22.20 -12.21 6.06
N ALA A 75 23.13 -13.14 6.20
CA ALA A 75 22.87 -14.57 5.94
C ALA A 75 21.91 -15.20 6.94
N PHE A 76 21.87 -14.71 8.19
CA PHE A 76 20.93 -15.16 9.22
C PHE A 76 19.56 -14.52 9.03
N ALA A 77 19.53 -13.23 8.70
CA ALA A 77 18.30 -12.48 8.38
C ALA A 77 17.55 -13.12 7.22
N GLY A 78 18.24 -13.47 6.13
CA GLY A 78 17.65 -14.16 4.98
C GLY A 78 17.02 -15.51 5.31
N LYS A 79 17.66 -16.31 6.20
CA LYS A 79 17.12 -17.61 6.64
C LYS A 79 15.89 -17.45 7.56
N VAL A 80 15.89 -16.47 8.46
CA VAL A 80 14.77 -16.19 9.35
C VAL A 80 13.60 -15.65 8.53
N TYR A 81 13.83 -14.69 7.64
CA TYR A 81 12.82 -14.13 6.74
C TYR A 81 12.19 -15.20 5.82
N SER A 82 13.01 -16.09 5.24
CA SER A 82 12.51 -17.18 4.39
C SER A 82 11.68 -18.20 5.16
N ARG A 83 12.00 -18.47 6.44
CA ARG A 83 11.21 -19.36 7.32
C ARG A 83 9.88 -18.71 7.72
N ILE A 84 9.91 -17.44 8.12
CA ILE A 84 8.68 -16.68 8.46
C ILE A 84 7.76 -16.61 7.25
N ASN A 85 8.28 -16.27 6.08
CA ASN A 85 7.51 -16.21 4.83
C ASN A 85 6.95 -17.60 4.41
N LYS A 86 7.65 -18.70 4.65
CA LYS A 86 7.11 -20.03 4.38
C LYS A 86 5.95 -20.41 5.30
N THR A 87 5.98 -19.94 6.54
CA THR A 87 4.92 -20.23 7.52
C THR A 87 3.68 -19.34 7.33
N VAL A 88 3.87 -18.10 6.88
CA VAL A 88 2.78 -17.15 6.57
C VAL A 88 2.14 -17.44 5.20
N LYS A 89 2.85 -18.06 4.26
CA LYS A 89 2.42 -18.31 2.86
C LYS A 89 1.29 -19.33 2.66
N SER A 90 0.65 -19.87 3.69
CA SER A 90 -0.19 -21.06 3.47
C SER A 90 -1.71 -20.86 3.43
N LYS A 91 -2.24 -19.64 3.41
CA LYS A 91 -3.69 -19.49 3.18
C LYS A 91 -3.99 -18.28 2.31
N LYS A 92 -4.34 -18.54 1.03
CA LYS A 92 -5.04 -17.57 0.18
C LYS A 92 -6.22 -16.97 0.97
N PRO A 93 -6.44 -15.64 0.95
CA PRO A 93 -7.69 -15.10 1.45
C PRO A 93 -8.83 -15.76 0.66
N LYS A 94 -9.78 -16.36 1.33
CA LYS A 94 -10.91 -17.05 0.70
C LYS A 94 -11.88 -16.09 -0.01
N LYS A 95 -11.72 -14.78 0.19
CA LYS A 95 -12.59 -13.75 -0.39
C LYS A 95 -11.79 -12.44 -0.46
N TYR A 96 -11.66 -11.91 -1.67
CA TYR A 96 -11.19 -10.55 -1.88
C TYR A 96 -12.38 -9.61 -1.73
N MET A 97 -12.14 -8.41 -1.21
CA MET A 97 -13.13 -7.32 -1.15
C MET A 97 -12.50 -6.10 -1.83
N ILE A 98 -13.31 -5.38 -2.59
CA ILE A 98 -12.88 -4.17 -3.30
C ILE A 98 -13.39 -2.93 -2.57
N ILE A 99 -12.55 -1.90 -2.46
CA ILE A 99 -12.97 -0.60 -1.93
C ILE A 99 -13.94 0.05 -2.94
N PRO A 100 -15.10 0.56 -2.46
CA PRO A 100 -16.07 1.19 -3.33
C PRO A 100 -15.46 2.31 -4.18
N GLY A 101 -15.80 2.33 -5.47
CA GLY A 101 -15.29 3.32 -6.42
C GLY A 101 -13.95 2.97 -7.07
N THR A 102 -13.28 1.88 -6.68
CA THR A 102 -11.98 1.46 -7.25
C THR A 102 -12.05 1.32 -8.77
N GLU A 103 -13.05 0.64 -9.31
CA GLU A 103 -13.18 0.44 -10.75
C GLU A 103 -13.34 1.78 -11.48
N LEU A 104 -14.22 2.65 -10.99
CA LEU A 104 -14.46 3.98 -11.58
C LEU A 104 -13.19 4.84 -11.56
N VAL A 105 -12.47 4.90 -10.45
CA VAL A 105 -11.24 5.69 -10.37
C VAL A 105 -10.17 5.17 -11.32
N LEU A 106 -9.98 3.86 -11.42
CA LEU A 106 -9.00 3.27 -12.34
C LEU A 106 -9.36 3.53 -13.81
N GLN A 107 -10.63 3.37 -14.19
CA GLN A 107 -11.14 3.67 -15.54
C GLN A 107 -10.91 5.14 -15.91
N THR A 108 -11.25 6.06 -15.01
CA THR A 108 -11.13 7.51 -15.24
C THR A 108 -9.67 7.92 -15.34
N LEU A 109 -8.82 7.47 -14.41
CA LEU A 109 -7.40 7.84 -14.39
C LEU A 109 -6.62 7.26 -15.57
N LYS A 110 -6.95 6.04 -16.00
CA LYS A 110 -6.29 5.37 -17.13
C LYS A 110 -6.44 6.11 -18.45
N GLN A 111 -7.47 6.94 -18.61
CA GLN A 111 -7.65 7.76 -19.81
C GLN A 111 -6.57 8.84 -19.95
N ARG A 112 -5.90 9.21 -18.86
CA ARG A 112 -4.96 10.33 -18.83
C ARG A 112 -3.55 9.95 -18.35
N PHE A 113 -3.45 8.91 -17.54
CA PHE A 113 -2.19 8.50 -16.90
C PHE A 113 -1.93 7.02 -17.10
N PRO A 114 -0.69 6.59 -17.34
CA PRO A 114 -0.28 5.23 -17.08
C PRO A 114 -0.40 4.94 -15.58
N LEU A 115 -0.89 3.74 -15.27
CA LEU A 115 -1.14 3.30 -13.90
C LEU A 115 -0.26 2.10 -13.54
N SER A 116 0.20 2.04 -12.31
CA SER A 116 0.91 0.87 -11.80
C SER A 116 0.40 0.43 -10.43
N VAL A 117 0.61 -0.84 -10.12
CA VAL A 117 0.53 -1.39 -8.77
C VAL A 117 1.92 -1.38 -8.15
N VAL A 118 2.01 -0.95 -6.88
CA VAL A 118 3.21 -1.03 -6.06
C VAL A 118 2.83 -1.63 -4.71
N SER A 119 2.89 -2.96 -4.57
CA SER A 119 2.44 -3.67 -3.37
C SER A 119 3.53 -4.52 -2.73
N ALA A 120 3.51 -4.63 -1.40
CA ALA A 120 4.32 -5.57 -0.63
C ALA A 120 3.72 -7.00 -0.60
N GLY A 121 2.52 -7.19 -1.17
CA GLY A 121 1.86 -8.48 -1.29
C GLY A 121 2.58 -9.43 -2.25
N SER A 122 2.33 -10.75 -2.09
CA SER A 122 2.88 -11.76 -3.01
C SER A 122 2.20 -11.67 -4.39
N HIS A 123 2.94 -12.05 -5.44
CA HIS A 123 2.42 -12.14 -6.82
C HIS A 123 1.05 -12.84 -6.87
N THR A 124 0.94 -14.03 -6.25
CA THR A 124 -0.30 -14.81 -6.24
C THR A 124 -1.47 -14.06 -5.57
N SER A 125 -1.22 -13.29 -4.50
CA SER A 125 -2.26 -12.52 -3.81
C SER A 125 -2.73 -11.35 -4.66
N ILE A 126 -1.77 -10.58 -5.20
CA ILE A 126 -2.06 -9.38 -5.98
C ILE A 126 -2.82 -9.73 -7.27
N TYR A 127 -2.30 -10.68 -8.06
CA TYR A 127 -3.00 -11.12 -9.27
C TYR A 127 -4.34 -11.79 -8.97
N GLY A 128 -4.44 -12.53 -7.85
CA GLY A 128 -5.71 -13.11 -7.42
C GLY A 128 -6.79 -12.07 -7.13
N PHE A 129 -6.42 -10.92 -6.55
CA PHE A 129 -7.32 -9.78 -6.36
C PHE A 129 -7.67 -9.12 -7.70
N LEU A 130 -6.65 -8.75 -8.49
CA LEU A 130 -6.84 -8.06 -9.77
C LEU A 130 -7.70 -8.87 -10.74
N ASP A 131 -7.47 -10.18 -10.84
CA ASP A 131 -8.22 -11.06 -11.73
C ASP A 131 -9.67 -11.29 -11.24
N THR A 132 -9.88 -11.32 -9.92
CA THR A 132 -11.24 -11.47 -9.34
C THR A 132 -12.15 -10.32 -9.76
N TYR A 133 -11.61 -9.12 -9.93
CA TYR A 133 -12.37 -7.92 -10.31
C TYR A 133 -12.07 -7.43 -11.73
N ALA A 134 -11.37 -8.24 -12.55
CA ALA A 134 -10.98 -7.90 -13.92
C ALA A 134 -10.18 -6.57 -14.03
N LEU A 135 -9.35 -6.25 -13.02
CA LEU A 135 -8.62 -4.99 -12.93
C LEU A 135 -7.23 -5.02 -13.57
N THR A 136 -6.69 -6.21 -13.88
CA THR A 136 -5.32 -6.37 -14.40
C THR A 136 -5.05 -5.49 -15.62
N GLY A 137 -6.02 -5.36 -16.54
CA GLY A 137 -5.89 -4.56 -17.76
C GLY A 137 -5.81 -3.04 -17.56
N HIS A 138 -6.07 -2.53 -16.35
CA HIS A 138 -5.91 -1.10 -16.07
C HIS A 138 -4.45 -0.70 -15.79
N PHE A 139 -3.57 -1.65 -15.49
CA PHE A 139 -2.20 -1.36 -15.06
C PHE A 139 -1.17 -1.65 -16.16
N ASP A 140 -0.26 -0.71 -16.35
CA ASP A 140 0.89 -0.83 -17.28
C ASP A 140 2.06 -1.55 -16.62
N ALA A 141 2.15 -1.49 -15.29
CA ALA A 141 3.18 -2.17 -14.50
C ALA A 141 2.60 -2.68 -13.16
N ILE A 142 3.07 -3.84 -12.71
CA ILE A 142 2.62 -4.46 -11.44
C ILE A 142 3.85 -4.90 -10.66
N ALA A 143 4.24 -4.11 -9.66
CA ALA A 143 5.30 -4.44 -8.72
C ALA A 143 4.71 -5.15 -7.49
N THR A 144 5.26 -6.33 -7.19
CA THR A 144 4.91 -7.16 -6.03
C THR A 144 6.12 -7.33 -5.12
N SER A 145 5.98 -8.00 -3.98
CA SER A 145 7.12 -8.33 -3.11
C SER A 145 8.21 -9.19 -3.78
N GLN A 146 7.99 -9.66 -5.00
CA GLN A 146 8.91 -10.52 -5.75
C GLN A 146 9.53 -9.79 -6.96
N THR A 147 9.18 -8.52 -7.17
CA THR A 147 9.62 -7.75 -8.34
C THR A 147 10.98 -7.09 -8.12
N CYS A 148 11.21 -6.55 -6.92
CA CYS A 148 12.46 -5.87 -6.56
C CYS A 148 13.15 -6.58 -5.39
N GLU A 149 14.45 -6.33 -5.24
CA GLU A 149 15.23 -6.84 -4.10
C GLU A 149 14.70 -6.28 -2.77
N PHE A 150 14.33 -5.00 -2.76
CA PHE A 150 13.72 -4.32 -1.61
C PHE A 150 12.29 -3.90 -1.93
N THR A 151 11.38 -4.13 -0.98
CA THR A 151 9.98 -3.68 -1.06
C THR A 151 9.79 -2.36 -0.31
N LYS A 152 8.58 -1.81 -0.31
CA LYS A 152 8.24 -0.63 0.52
C LYS A 152 8.65 -0.85 1.98
N PRO A 153 9.20 0.11 2.70
CA PRO A 153 9.26 1.56 2.43
C PRO A 153 10.44 2.05 1.57
N TYR A 154 11.19 1.14 0.96
CA TYR A 154 12.27 1.51 0.04
C TYR A 154 11.70 2.04 -1.28
N PRO A 155 12.45 2.93 -1.98
CA PRO A 155 11.98 3.54 -3.22
C PRO A 155 11.95 2.59 -4.42
N HIS A 156 12.64 1.44 -4.34
CA HIS A 156 12.88 0.54 -5.46
C HIS A 156 11.63 0.16 -6.26
N PRO A 157 10.48 -0.24 -5.64
CA PRO A 157 9.31 -0.62 -6.42
C PRO A 157 8.63 0.59 -7.10
N VAL A 158 8.73 1.80 -6.53
CA VAL A 158 8.22 3.02 -7.18
C VAL A 158 9.10 3.41 -8.36
N ILE A 159 10.44 3.33 -8.21
CA ILE A 159 11.41 3.58 -9.28
C ILE A 159 11.21 2.57 -10.41
N TRP A 160 11.10 1.29 -10.08
CA TRP A 160 10.84 0.22 -11.05
C TRP A 160 9.53 0.47 -11.83
N ALA A 161 8.45 0.85 -11.14
CA ALA A 161 7.17 1.17 -11.77
C ALA A 161 7.30 2.38 -12.71
N ALA A 162 7.99 3.44 -12.29
CA ALA A 162 8.23 4.63 -13.10
C ALA A 162 8.98 4.28 -14.42
N GLU A 163 10.04 3.46 -14.31
CA GLU A 163 10.81 2.98 -15.47
C GLU A 163 9.92 2.21 -16.46
N HIS A 164 9.04 1.31 -15.97
CA HIS A 164 8.14 0.52 -16.81
C HIS A 164 7.01 1.35 -17.41
N MET A 165 6.65 2.48 -16.81
CA MET A 165 5.72 3.45 -17.36
C MET A 165 6.41 4.54 -18.21
N SER A 166 7.73 4.47 -18.40
CA SER A 166 8.54 5.43 -19.19
C SER A 166 8.44 6.87 -18.66
N VAL A 167 8.36 7.04 -17.35
CA VAL A 167 8.37 8.34 -16.66
C VAL A 167 9.48 8.39 -15.62
N LYS A 168 9.80 9.59 -15.13
CA LYS A 168 10.72 9.74 -14.01
C LYS A 168 10.00 9.49 -12.67
N PRO A 169 10.69 8.96 -11.64
CA PRO A 169 10.07 8.74 -10.32
C PRO A 169 9.43 10.00 -9.74
N GLU A 170 10.05 11.17 -9.92
CA GLU A 170 9.52 12.45 -9.47
C GLU A 170 8.26 12.93 -10.22
N GLU A 171 7.93 12.32 -11.35
CA GLU A 171 6.71 12.56 -12.12
C GLU A 171 5.59 11.58 -11.73
N CYS A 172 5.86 10.68 -10.76
CA CYS A 172 4.87 9.75 -10.23
C CYS A 172 4.10 10.34 -9.06
N LEU A 173 2.87 9.85 -8.89
CA LEU A 173 2.07 10.00 -7.69
C LEU A 173 1.93 8.63 -7.02
N MET A 174 2.46 8.46 -5.81
CA MET A 174 2.23 7.25 -5.02
C MET A 174 0.99 7.43 -4.15
N VAL A 175 0.03 6.52 -4.27
CA VAL A 175 -1.23 6.48 -3.52
C VAL A 175 -1.24 5.25 -2.65
N GLY A 176 -1.39 5.43 -1.34
CA GLY A 176 -1.41 4.33 -0.38
C GLY A 176 -2.02 4.73 0.96
N ASP A 177 -2.35 3.77 1.78
CA ASP A 177 -3.01 3.99 3.07
C ASP A 177 -2.05 3.91 4.26
N THR A 178 -0.79 3.49 4.06
CA THR A 178 0.16 3.29 5.16
C THR A 178 1.37 4.21 5.09
N VAL A 179 2.05 4.36 6.23
CA VAL A 179 3.32 5.09 6.35
C VAL A 179 4.40 4.53 5.43
N VAL A 180 4.38 3.20 5.15
CA VAL A 180 5.37 2.57 4.26
C VAL A 180 5.19 2.99 2.80
N ASP A 181 3.96 3.23 2.35
CA ASP A 181 3.64 3.73 1.02
C ASP A 181 4.16 5.15 0.83
N ILE A 182 3.82 6.01 1.80
CA ILE A 182 4.23 7.41 1.78
C ILE A 182 5.76 7.52 1.79
N ARG A 183 6.45 6.75 2.65
CA ARG A 183 7.92 6.74 2.70
C ARG A 183 8.54 6.23 1.39
N ALA A 184 7.97 5.20 0.77
CA ALA A 184 8.48 4.70 -0.50
C ALA A 184 8.35 5.75 -1.60
N GLY A 185 7.20 6.45 -1.69
CA GLY A 185 7.00 7.56 -2.62
C GLY A 185 7.96 8.72 -2.38
N VAL A 186 8.03 9.22 -1.15
CA VAL A 186 8.94 10.32 -0.76
C VAL A 186 10.40 9.96 -1.05
N SER A 187 10.83 8.73 -0.71
CA SER A 187 12.22 8.28 -0.95
C SER A 187 12.54 8.13 -2.44
N ALA A 188 11.55 7.90 -3.30
CA ALA A 188 11.68 7.88 -4.75
C ALA A 188 11.65 9.28 -5.38
N GLY A 189 11.32 10.33 -4.63
CA GLY A 189 11.10 11.70 -5.12
C GLY A 189 9.70 11.92 -5.71
N ALA A 190 8.82 10.93 -5.63
CA ALA A 190 7.43 11.02 -6.07
C ALA A 190 6.61 11.91 -5.14
N GLN A 191 5.51 12.47 -5.65
CA GLN A 191 4.45 13.03 -4.81
C GLN A 191 3.63 11.91 -4.18
N THR A 192 2.97 12.20 -3.05
CA THR A 192 2.30 11.16 -2.28
C THR A 192 0.90 11.57 -1.83
N VAL A 193 -0.03 10.63 -1.95
CA VAL A 193 -1.39 10.75 -1.42
C VAL A 193 -1.62 9.63 -0.41
N GLY A 194 -1.98 10.03 0.81
CA GLY A 194 -2.46 9.13 1.82
C GLY A 194 -3.98 8.98 1.75
N VAL A 195 -4.50 7.74 1.76
CA VAL A 195 -5.94 7.48 1.84
C VAL A 195 -6.32 6.92 3.21
N LEU A 196 -7.51 7.29 3.70
CA LEU A 196 -7.99 6.93 5.04
C LEU A 196 -8.95 5.74 5.05
N CYS A 197 -9.18 5.11 3.90
CA CYS A 197 -10.02 3.93 3.79
C CYS A 197 -9.37 2.64 4.32
N GLY A 198 -8.05 2.64 4.53
CA GLY A 198 -7.27 1.53 5.08
C GLY A 198 -6.83 1.71 6.53
N PHE A 199 -5.59 1.33 6.83
CA PHE A 199 -5.06 1.27 8.22
C PHE A 199 -4.52 2.59 8.75
N GLY A 200 -3.97 3.46 7.87
CA GLY A 200 -3.22 4.65 8.27
C GLY A 200 -4.09 5.72 8.90
N GLU A 201 -3.54 6.39 9.91
CA GLU A 201 -4.13 7.58 10.48
C GLU A 201 -3.60 8.85 9.79
N GLU A 202 -4.46 9.86 9.57
CA GLU A 202 -4.07 11.12 8.93
C GLU A 202 -2.79 11.72 9.51
N LYS A 203 -2.68 11.73 10.85
CA LYS A 203 -1.52 12.30 11.54
C LYS A 203 -0.21 11.55 11.25
N GLU A 204 -0.28 10.24 11.09
CA GLU A 204 0.89 9.39 10.79
C GLU A 204 1.30 9.55 9.33
N LEU A 205 0.35 9.56 8.40
CA LEU A 205 0.59 9.77 6.98
C LEU A 205 1.18 11.16 6.71
N ARG A 206 0.63 12.22 7.34
CA ARG A 206 1.21 13.58 7.24
C ARG A 206 2.64 13.65 7.78
N ARG A 207 2.94 12.98 8.90
CA ARG A 207 4.31 12.92 9.47
C ARG A 207 5.27 12.13 8.59
N ALA A 208 4.78 11.15 7.84
CA ALA A 208 5.57 10.40 6.89
C ALA A 208 5.90 11.21 5.62
N GLY A 209 5.21 12.35 5.39
CA GLY A 209 5.45 13.25 4.28
C GLY A 209 4.37 13.23 3.20
N ALA A 210 3.15 12.77 3.51
CA ALA A 210 2.04 12.81 2.55
C ALA A 210 1.72 14.26 2.13
N ASP A 211 1.74 14.52 0.81
CA ASP A 211 1.43 15.83 0.23
C ASP A 211 -0.07 16.12 0.31
N LEU A 212 -0.90 15.10 0.18
CA LEU A 212 -2.35 15.18 0.26
C LEU A 212 -2.91 14.00 1.05
N ILE A 213 -4.02 14.22 1.77
CA ILE A 213 -4.79 13.17 2.44
C ILE A 213 -6.21 13.20 1.87
N LEU A 214 -6.70 12.03 1.49
CA LEU A 214 -8.04 11.78 0.96
C LEU A 214 -8.77 10.73 1.80
N ASN A 215 -10.10 10.69 1.73
CA ASN A 215 -10.82 9.61 2.42
C ASN A 215 -10.70 8.28 1.66
N SER A 216 -10.67 8.35 0.32
CA SER A 216 -10.63 7.17 -0.56
C SER A 216 -9.96 7.53 -1.89
N PRO A 217 -9.45 6.54 -2.65
CA PRO A 217 -8.87 6.79 -3.98
C PRO A 217 -9.82 7.44 -4.97
N ILE A 218 -11.14 7.26 -4.84
CA ILE A 218 -12.14 7.88 -5.72
C ILE A 218 -12.06 9.42 -5.68
N ASP A 219 -11.68 9.99 -4.55
CA ASP A 219 -11.55 11.43 -4.36
C ASP A 219 -10.45 12.06 -5.23
N LEU A 220 -9.55 11.23 -5.80
CA LEU A 220 -8.54 11.68 -6.78
C LEU A 220 -9.16 12.28 -8.04
N ILE A 221 -10.33 11.82 -8.46
CA ILE A 221 -11.01 12.31 -9.67
C ILE A 221 -11.24 13.82 -9.55
N ASP A 222 -11.79 14.25 -8.44
CA ASP A 222 -12.08 15.68 -8.19
C ASP A 222 -10.79 16.47 -8.00
N HIS A 223 -9.81 15.95 -7.26
CA HIS A 223 -8.55 16.64 -6.99
C HIS A 223 -7.67 16.81 -8.23
N LEU A 224 -7.69 15.86 -9.15
CA LEU A 224 -6.97 15.94 -10.42
C LEU A 224 -7.81 16.64 -11.53
N GLN A 225 -8.99 17.17 -11.18
CA GLN A 225 -9.91 17.87 -12.09
C GLN A 225 -10.29 17.03 -13.32
N LEU A 226 -10.57 15.76 -13.07
CA LEU A 226 -10.98 14.81 -14.10
C LEU A 226 -12.52 14.72 -14.07
N SER A 227 -13.17 15.05 -15.18
CA SER A 227 -14.61 14.78 -15.32
C SER A 227 -14.80 13.28 -15.50
N ALA A 228 -15.64 12.67 -14.68
CA ALA A 228 -16.13 11.33 -14.94
C ALA A 228 -16.95 11.37 -16.24
N SER A 229 -16.46 10.74 -17.30
CA SER A 229 -17.13 10.63 -18.60
C SER A 229 -18.12 9.47 -18.63
#